data_0036c6dacf35d3c0c7c99b1a5e3162d6
#
_entry.id   0036c6dacf35d3c0c7c99b1a5e3162d6
#
_cell.length_a   1.000
_cell.length_b   1.000
_cell.length_c   1.000
_cell.angle_alpha   90.00
_cell.angle_beta   90.00
_cell.angle_gamma   90.00
#
_symmetry.space_group_name_H-M   'P 1'
#
loop_
_entity.id
_entity.type
_entity.pdbx_description
1 polymer ?
#
loop_
_entity_poly.entity_id
_entity_poly.type
_entity_poly.pdbx_seq_one_letter_code
_entity_poly.pdbx_strand_id
1 'polypeptide(L)'
;MPRQKTGPGARCIPIMRIMGVDPGIAQTGYGIIDASANGNRLGYVASGVIATPPRVAFVERLSRIYEEVDAIIRRYRPSCLAIEDVFFAKNPRAALLLGHARGVVLLSAARCGVPVYAYSATAIKAALCRFGSASKRQVTSMAA
;
A
#
# COMPACT_ATOMS: atom_id res chain seq x y z
N MET A 1 -16.64 0.70 52.12
CA MET A 1 -16.31 1.05 50.71
C MET A 1 -15.74 -0.17 50.04
N PRO A 2 -16.35 -0.73 49.01
CA PRO A 2 -15.81 -1.90 48.34
C PRO A 2 -14.66 -1.46 47.42
N ARG A 3 -13.52 -2.10 47.58
CA ARG A 3 -12.36 -1.96 46.69
C ARG A 3 -12.71 -2.51 45.30
N GLN A 4 -12.74 -1.65 44.29
CA GLN A 4 -12.80 -2.09 42.91
C GLN A 4 -11.53 -2.89 42.59
N LYS A 5 -11.68 -4.17 42.27
CA LYS A 5 -10.65 -4.98 41.66
C LYS A 5 -10.42 -4.46 40.23
N THR A 6 -9.32 -3.76 40.04
CA THR A 6 -8.83 -3.50 38.71
C THR A 6 -8.45 -4.84 38.08
N GLY A 7 -9.22 -5.28 37.10
CA GLY A 7 -8.90 -6.46 36.31
C GLY A 7 -7.57 -6.27 35.58
N PRO A 8 -6.91 -7.38 35.15
CA PRO A 8 -5.62 -7.29 34.46
C PRO A 8 -5.76 -6.42 33.22
N GLY A 9 -4.99 -5.33 33.20
CA GLY A 9 -5.01 -4.37 32.09
C GLY A 9 -4.87 -5.09 30.77
N ALA A 10 -5.83 -4.91 29.89
CA ALA A 10 -5.74 -5.34 28.51
C ALA A 10 -4.44 -4.78 27.94
N ARG A 11 -3.46 -5.64 27.69
CA ARG A 11 -2.22 -5.23 27.03
C ARG A 11 -2.63 -4.69 25.67
N CYS A 12 -2.48 -3.37 25.49
CA CYS A 12 -2.69 -2.73 24.22
C CYS A 12 -1.66 -3.34 23.26
N ILE A 13 -2.09 -4.24 22.38
CA ILE A 13 -1.23 -4.80 21.35
C ILE A 13 -0.99 -3.67 20.37
N PRO A 14 0.25 -3.21 20.15
CA PRO A 14 0.51 -2.13 19.22
C PRO A 14 0.02 -2.52 17.83
N ILE A 15 -0.75 -1.62 17.22
CA ILE A 15 -1.28 -1.77 15.87
C ILE A 15 -0.39 -0.98 14.93
N MET A 16 0.04 -1.61 13.84
CA MET A 16 0.79 -0.98 12.77
C MET A 16 -0.12 -0.80 11.55
N ARG A 17 -0.32 0.43 11.11
CA ARG A 17 -1.04 0.73 9.87
C ARG A 17 -0.11 0.66 8.69
N ILE A 18 -0.46 -0.14 7.70
CA ILE A 18 0.33 -0.39 6.48
C ILE A 18 -0.48 0.07 5.28
N MET A 19 0.12 0.88 4.43
CA MET A 19 -0.43 1.26 3.12
C MET A 19 0.31 0.50 2.02
N GLY A 20 -0.39 -0.35 1.29
CA GLY A 20 0.12 -0.97 0.07
C GLY A 20 -0.23 -0.13 -1.15
N VAL A 21 0.70 0.02 -2.09
CA VAL A 21 0.48 0.78 -3.33
C VAL A 21 0.97 -0.02 -4.53
N ASP A 22 0.13 -0.07 -5.56
CA ASP A 22 0.45 -0.59 -6.89
C ASP A 22 0.45 0.58 -7.88
N PRO A 23 1.63 1.16 -8.19
CA PRO A 23 1.73 2.36 -9.00
C PRO A 23 1.43 2.09 -10.48
N GLY A 24 0.71 2.99 -11.11
CA GLY A 24 0.49 2.99 -12.56
C GLY A 24 0.01 4.35 -13.03
N ILE A 25 0.35 4.73 -14.25
CA ILE A 25 -0.06 6.03 -14.81
C ILE A 25 -1.57 6.09 -15.04
N ALA A 26 -2.16 5.05 -15.60
CA ALA A 26 -3.60 5.02 -15.86
C ALA A 26 -4.39 4.82 -14.56
N GLN A 27 -3.90 3.94 -13.71
CA GLN A 27 -4.50 3.61 -12.43
C GLN A 27 -3.42 3.31 -11.41
N THR A 28 -3.47 3.95 -10.27
CA THR A 28 -2.68 3.61 -9.08
C THR A 28 -3.62 3.03 -8.04
N GLY A 29 -3.43 1.75 -7.73
CA GLY A 29 -4.19 1.07 -6.69
C GLY A 29 -3.58 1.27 -5.30
N TYR A 30 -4.41 1.35 -4.27
CA TYR A 30 -3.94 1.35 -2.89
C TYR A 30 -4.86 0.53 -1.97
N GLY A 31 -4.27 0.03 -0.90
CA GLY A 31 -4.98 -0.62 0.18
C GLY A 31 -4.34 -0.28 1.52
N ILE A 32 -5.16 -0.14 2.55
CA ILE A 32 -4.71 0.18 3.91
C ILE A 32 -5.26 -0.87 4.86
N ILE A 33 -4.36 -1.42 5.66
CA ILE A 33 -4.68 -2.40 6.68
C ILE A 33 -4.08 -2.00 8.02
N ASP A 34 -4.70 -2.44 9.10
CA ASP A 34 -4.11 -2.46 10.42
C ASP A 34 -3.65 -3.87 10.76
N ALA A 35 -2.39 -4.01 11.17
CA ALA A 35 -1.79 -5.27 11.58
C ALA A 35 -1.41 -5.23 13.04
N SER A 36 -1.71 -6.30 13.80
CA SER A 36 -1.17 -6.46 15.15
C SER A 36 0.32 -6.74 15.12
N ALA A 37 1.05 -6.33 16.16
CA ALA A 37 2.50 -6.49 16.22
C ALA A 37 3.00 -7.94 16.06
N ASN A 38 2.16 -8.93 16.44
CA ASN A 38 2.46 -10.34 16.25
C ASN A 38 2.02 -10.91 14.87
N GLY A 39 1.46 -10.07 14.00
CA GLY A 39 0.99 -10.46 12.66
C GLY A 39 -0.26 -11.35 12.63
N ASN A 40 -0.84 -11.69 13.78
CA ASN A 40 -1.96 -12.65 13.86
C ASN A 40 -3.33 -12.02 13.57
N ARG A 41 -3.42 -10.70 13.56
CA ARG A 41 -4.66 -9.98 13.25
C ARG A 41 -4.39 -8.94 12.19
N LEU A 42 -5.20 -8.97 11.14
CA LEU A 42 -5.23 -8.00 10.06
C LEU A 42 -6.64 -7.42 9.97
N GLY A 43 -6.73 -6.10 9.96
CA GLY A 43 -7.99 -5.39 9.79
C GLY A 43 -7.98 -4.54 8.53
N TYR A 44 -9.03 -4.62 7.72
CA TYR A 44 -9.23 -3.73 6.58
C TYR A 44 -9.57 -2.32 7.06
N VAL A 45 -8.92 -1.31 6.48
CA VAL A 45 -9.19 0.09 6.78
C VAL A 45 -9.81 0.79 5.57
N ALA A 46 -9.12 0.75 4.43
CA ALA A 46 -9.59 1.40 3.20
C ALA A 46 -8.89 0.80 1.98
N SER A 47 -9.46 1.00 0.82
CA SER A 47 -8.82 0.74 -0.46
C SER A 47 -9.44 1.61 -1.55
N GLY A 48 -8.74 1.75 -2.66
CA GLY A 48 -9.25 2.50 -3.79
C GLY A 48 -8.29 2.51 -4.97
N VAL A 49 -8.69 3.27 -5.98
CA VAL A 49 -7.94 3.46 -7.22
C VAL A 49 -7.90 4.93 -7.56
N ILE A 50 -6.69 5.44 -7.81
CA ILE A 50 -6.47 6.77 -8.37
C ILE A 50 -6.41 6.60 -9.88
N ALA A 51 -7.41 7.11 -10.58
CA ALA A 51 -7.49 7.02 -12.04
C ALA A 51 -7.08 8.34 -12.68
N THR A 52 -6.25 8.27 -13.71
CA THR A 52 -5.87 9.44 -14.51
C THR A 52 -6.20 9.19 -15.99
N PRO A 53 -7.14 9.95 -16.58
CA PRO A 53 -7.56 9.74 -17.95
C PRO A 53 -6.43 10.00 -18.96
N PRO A 54 -6.32 9.22 -20.06
CA PRO A 54 -5.24 9.41 -21.05
C PRO A 54 -5.32 10.75 -21.80
N ARG A 55 -6.48 11.39 -21.84
CA ARG A 55 -6.68 12.73 -22.47
C ARG A 55 -6.05 13.88 -21.66
N VAL A 56 -5.70 13.64 -20.40
CA VAL A 56 -5.06 14.63 -19.54
C VAL A 56 -3.56 14.63 -19.80
N ALA A 57 -2.93 15.80 -19.81
CA ALA A 57 -1.49 15.91 -20.02
C ALA A 57 -0.70 15.09 -19.02
N PHE A 58 0.40 14.48 -19.48
CA PHE A 58 1.17 13.54 -18.66
C PHE A 58 1.63 14.13 -17.32
N VAL A 59 2.13 15.37 -17.34
CA VAL A 59 2.59 16.07 -16.12
C VAL A 59 1.44 16.30 -15.14
N GLU A 60 0.26 16.65 -15.62
CA GLU A 60 -0.94 16.81 -14.80
C GLU A 60 -1.40 15.48 -14.20
N ARG A 61 -1.25 14.38 -14.93
CA ARG A 61 -1.54 13.03 -14.41
C ARG A 61 -0.60 12.69 -13.26
N LEU A 62 0.69 13.01 -13.38
CA LEU A 62 1.66 12.82 -12.28
C LEU A 62 1.32 13.69 -11.07
N SER A 63 0.95 14.95 -11.29
CA SER A 63 0.52 15.86 -10.22
C SER A 63 -0.69 15.30 -9.47
N ARG A 64 -1.67 14.81 -10.20
CA ARG A 64 -2.86 14.20 -9.61
C ARG A 64 -2.54 12.96 -8.76
N ILE A 65 -1.68 12.08 -9.26
CA ILE A 65 -1.24 10.91 -8.47
C ILE A 65 -0.56 11.37 -7.19
N TYR A 66 0.33 12.36 -7.28
CA TYR A 66 1.01 12.92 -6.10
C TYR A 66 0.01 13.46 -5.08
N GLU A 67 -0.90 14.33 -5.49
CA GLU A 67 -1.88 14.99 -4.62
C GLU A 67 -2.80 13.98 -3.93
N GLU A 68 -3.29 13.00 -4.67
CA GLU A 68 -4.16 11.95 -4.13
C GLU A 68 -3.43 11.04 -3.14
N VAL A 69 -2.21 10.60 -3.47
CA VAL A 69 -1.40 9.77 -2.56
C VAL A 69 -1.04 10.55 -1.29
N ASP A 70 -0.64 11.82 -1.42
CA ASP A 70 -0.36 12.70 -0.29
C ASP A 70 -1.58 12.86 0.62
N ALA A 71 -2.75 13.10 0.05
CA ALA A 71 -4.01 13.21 0.79
C ALA A 71 -4.37 11.91 1.53
N ILE A 72 -4.18 10.76 0.89
CA ILE A 72 -4.43 9.44 1.49
C ILE A 72 -3.48 9.21 2.67
N ILE A 73 -2.18 9.47 2.49
CA ILE A 73 -1.18 9.32 3.56
C ILE A 73 -1.53 10.22 4.75
N ARG A 74 -1.88 11.47 4.51
CA ARG A 74 -2.25 12.43 5.57
C ARG A 74 -3.53 12.03 6.30
N ARG A 75 -4.50 11.51 5.57
CA ARG A 75 -5.77 11.06 6.14
C ARG A 75 -5.62 9.85 7.04
N TYR A 76 -4.94 8.82 6.54
CA TYR A 76 -4.87 7.52 7.22
C TYR A 76 -3.63 7.33 8.09
N ARG A 77 -2.59 8.15 7.91
CA ARG A 77 -1.34 8.16 8.69
C ARG A 77 -0.72 6.77 8.82
N PRO A 78 -0.38 6.10 7.71
CA PRO A 78 0.25 4.79 7.78
C PRO A 78 1.63 4.87 8.45
N SER A 79 2.00 3.83 9.19
CA SER A 79 3.32 3.68 9.80
C SER A 79 4.40 3.36 8.76
N CYS A 80 4.00 2.72 7.67
CA CYS A 80 4.87 2.41 6.53
C CYS A 80 4.05 2.24 5.25
N LEU A 81 4.76 2.33 4.13
CA LEU A 81 4.22 2.08 2.80
C LEU A 81 4.92 0.87 2.19
N ALA A 82 4.15 -0.08 1.71
CA ALA A 82 4.63 -1.25 0.98
C ALA A 82 4.36 -1.05 -0.53
N ILE A 83 5.37 -1.27 -1.35
CA ILE A 83 5.27 -1.10 -2.79
C ILE A 83 5.87 -2.31 -3.49
N GLU A 84 5.27 -2.74 -4.61
CA GLU A 84 5.84 -3.80 -5.42
C GLU A 84 7.14 -3.35 -6.08
N ASP A 85 8.16 -4.19 -5.98
CA ASP A 85 9.42 -3.96 -6.68
C ASP A 85 9.33 -4.56 -8.09
N VAL A 86 9.42 -3.70 -9.10
CA VAL A 86 9.23 -4.09 -10.49
C VAL A 86 10.59 -4.10 -11.19
N PHE A 87 11.11 -5.30 -11.44
CA PHE A 87 12.39 -5.48 -12.13
C PHE A 87 12.27 -5.49 -13.65
N PHE A 88 11.09 -5.84 -14.20
CA PHE A 88 10.92 -5.98 -15.65
C PHE A 88 9.55 -5.46 -16.10
N ALA A 89 9.56 -4.45 -16.96
CA ALA A 89 8.43 -4.13 -17.82
C ALA A 89 8.63 -4.77 -19.20
N LYS A 90 7.52 -5.11 -19.87
CA LYS A 90 7.54 -5.79 -21.17
C LYS A 90 8.24 -5.00 -22.29
N ASN A 91 8.37 -3.68 -22.15
CA ASN A 91 9.10 -2.81 -23.07
C ASN A 91 9.62 -1.56 -22.34
N PRO A 92 10.61 -0.86 -22.93
CA PRO A 92 11.22 0.32 -22.31
C PRO A 92 10.25 1.46 -22.00
N ARG A 93 9.25 1.69 -22.85
CA ARG A 93 8.27 2.75 -22.67
C ARG A 93 7.37 2.46 -21.45
N ALA A 94 6.90 1.24 -21.32
CA ALA A 94 6.10 0.82 -20.17
C ALA A 94 6.91 0.90 -18.86
N ALA A 95 8.18 0.51 -18.88
CA ALA A 95 9.10 0.65 -17.76
C ALA A 95 9.27 2.10 -17.33
N LEU A 96 9.44 3.00 -18.29
CA LEU A 96 9.62 4.43 -18.04
C LEU A 96 8.36 5.05 -17.42
N LEU A 97 7.19 4.76 -17.96
CA LEU A 97 5.90 5.25 -17.43
C LEU A 97 5.64 4.74 -16.02
N LEU A 98 5.90 3.48 -15.77
CA LEU A 98 5.79 2.89 -14.44
C LEU A 98 6.78 3.53 -13.47
N GLY A 99 8.01 3.75 -13.89
CA GLY A 99 9.05 4.43 -13.10
C GLY A 99 8.64 5.85 -12.68
N HIS A 100 7.99 6.61 -13.58
CA HIS A 100 7.47 7.94 -13.24
C HIS A 100 6.38 7.85 -12.16
N ALA A 101 5.37 7.00 -12.34
CA ALA A 101 4.31 6.82 -11.35
C ALA A 101 4.85 6.34 -9.99
N ARG A 102 5.76 5.36 -10.02
CA ARG A 102 6.44 4.86 -8.83
C ARG A 102 7.24 5.95 -8.13
N GLY A 103 8.01 6.75 -8.87
CA GLY A 103 8.79 7.86 -8.33
C GLY A 103 7.94 8.90 -7.62
N VAL A 104 6.77 9.21 -8.16
CA VAL A 104 5.80 10.14 -7.54
C VAL A 104 5.28 9.58 -6.21
N VAL A 105 4.95 8.30 -6.14
CA VAL A 105 4.51 7.64 -4.90
C VAL A 105 5.62 7.66 -3.85
N LEU A 106 6.85 7.32 -4.23
CA LEU A 106 8.01 7.35 -3.35
C LEU A 106 8.29 8.75 -2.81
N LEU A 107 8.20 9.76 -3.67
CA LEU A 107 8.38 11.17 -3.28
C LEU A 107 7.31 11.60 -2.28
N SER A 108 6.05 11.25 -2.52
CA SER A 108 4.95 11.57 -1.61
C SER A 108 5.18 10.95 -0.22
N ALA A 109 5.55 9.68 -0.16
CA ALA A 109 5.87 9.01 1.10
C ALA A 109 7.04 9.68 1.83
N ALA A 110 8.12 10.00 1.11
CA ALA A 110 9.29 10.66 1.68
C ALA A 110 8.96 12.04 2.27
N ARG A 111 8.16 12.83 1.56
CA ARG A 111 7.72 14.15 2.04
C ARG A 111 6.82 14.07 3.27
N CYS A 112 6.04 13.01 3.40
CA CYS A 112 5.22 12.75 4.58
C CYS A 112 5.98 12.05 5.72
N GLY A 113 7.27 11.73 5.54
CA GLY A 113 8.08 11.03 6.55
C GLY A 113 7.69 9.57 6.74
N VAL A 114 7.05 8.94 5.76
CA VAL A 114 6.61 7.55 5.83
C VAL A 114 7.69 6.64 5.23
N PRO A 115 8.24 5.67 5.98
CA PRO A 115 9.21 4.72 5.44
C PRO A 115 8.58 3.80 4.40
N VAL A 116 9.34 3.47 3.35
CA VAL A 116 8.89 2.64 2.23
C VAL A 116 9.67 1.34 2.21
N TYR A 117 8.94 0.24 2.03
CA TYR A 117 9.50 -1.10 1.84
C TYR A 117 9.06 -1.66 0.50
N ALA A 118 10.03 -2.14 -0.29
CA ALA A 118 9.77 -2.76 -1.58
C ALA A 118 9.75 -4.29 -1.46
N TYR A 119 8.79 -4.93 -2.11
CA TYR A 119 8.62 -6.37 -2.12
C TYR A 119 8.46 -6.88 -3.54
N SER A 120 9.09 -7.99 -3.89
CA SER A 120 8.90 -8.63 -5.19
C SER A 120 7.47 -9.20 -5.31
N ALA A 121 6.96 -9.29 -6.55
CA ALA A 121 5.67 -9.92 -6.83
C ALA A 121 5.59 -11.36 -6.26
N THR A 122 6.68 -12.10 -6.33
CA THR A 122 6.78 -13.44 -5.77
C THR A 122 6.66 -13.45 -4.24
N ALA A 123 7.30 -12.50 -3.56
CA ALA A 123 7.20 -12.38 -2.11
C ALA A 123 5.77 -12.03 -1.66
N ILE A 124 5.10 -11.13 -2.38
CA ILE A 124 3.70 -10.77 -2.11
C ILE A 124 2.78 -11.98 -2.32
N LYS A 125 2.92 -12.70 -3.43
CA LYS A 125 2.13 -13.92 -3.69
C LYS A 125 2.38 -15.01 -2.65
N ALA A 126 3.63 -15.21 -2.24
CA ALA A 126 3.98 -16.18 -1.20
C ALA A 126 3.34 -15.81 0.15
N ALA A 127 3.36 -14.54 0.53
CA ALA A 127 2.75 -14.05 1.76
C ALA A 127 1.22 -14.25 1.77
N LEU A 128 0.54 -13.97 0.65
CA LEU A 128 -0.92 -14.09 0.54
C LEU A 128 -1.40 -15.55 0.42
N CYS A 129 -0.69 -16.36 -0.34
CA CYS A 129 -1.15 -17.71 -0.74
C CYS A 129 -0.32 -18.83 -0.11
N ARG A 130 0.74 -18.52 0.60
CA ARG A 130 1.77 -19.46 1.08
C ARG A 130 2.44 -20.29 -0.04
N PHE A 131 2.20 -19.88 -1.30
CA PHE A 131 2.78 -20.50 -2.50
C PHE A 131 3.17 -19.39 -3.48
N GLY A 132 4.42 -19.31 -3.88
CA GLY A 132 4.95 -18.24 -4.75
C GLY A 132 4.42 -18.23 -6.20
N SER A 133 3.59 -19.19 -6.59
CA SER A 133 3.07 -19.37 -7.96
C SER A 133 1.57 -19.09 -8.10
N ALA A 134 0.94 -18.45 -7.13
CA ALA A 134 -0.48 -18.14 -7.18
C ALA A 134 -0.86 -17.30 -8.40
N SER A 135 -1.97 -17.63 -9.06
CA SER A 135 -2.51 -16.85 -10.16
C SER A 135 -3.10 -15.52 -9.65
N LYS A 136 -3.26 -14.53 -10.54
CA LYS A 136 -3.89 -13.25 -10.21
C LYS A 136 -5.28 -13.41 -9.58
N ARG A 137 -6.08 -14.35 -10.08
CA ARG A 137 -7.41 -14.68 -9.52
C ARG A 137 -7.33 -15.22 -8.09
N GLN A 138 -6.37 -16.11 -7.82
CA GLN A 138 -6.16 -16.63 -6.47
C GLN A 138 -5.75 -15.54 -5.49
N VAL A 139 -4.84 -14.65 -5.89
CA VAL A 139 -4.42 -13.49 -5.06
C VAL A 139 -5.61 -12.59 -4.75
N THR A 140 -6.43 -12.26 -5.74
CA THR A 140 -7.63 -11.41 -5.54
C THR A 140 -8.65 -12.08 -4.62
N SER A 141 -8.90 -13.37 -4.79
CA SER A 141 -9.83 -14.14 -3.94
C SER A 141 -9.37 -14.22 -2.48
N MET A 142 -8.06 -14.31 -2.24
CA MET A 142 -7.50 -14.43 -0.89
C MET A 142 -7.31 -13.06 -0.20
N ALA A 143 -7.27 -11.96 -0.95
CA ALA A 143 -7.22 -10.60 -0.43
C ALA A 143 -8.61 -10.02 -0.10
N ALA A 144 -9.65 -10.64 -0.61
CA ALA A 144 -11.03 -10.28 -0.28
C ALA A 144 -11.46 -10.96 1.02
#